data_3af4a04f400371248dd93b414cffe983
#
_entry.id   3af4a04f400371248dd93b414cffe983
#
_cell.length_a   1.000
_cell.length_b   1.000
_cell.length_c   1.000
_cell.angle_alpha   90.00
_cell.angle_beta   90.00
_cell.angle_gamma   90.00
#
_symmetry.space_group_name_H-M   'P 1'
#
loop_
_entity.id
_entity.type
_entity.pdbx_description
1 polymer ?
#
loop_
_entity_poly.entity_id
_entity_poly.type
_entity_poly.pdbx_seq_one_letter_code
_entity_poly.pdbx_strand_id
1 'polypeptide(L)'
;MSKTVTAQLPEIRDELAAFYKDLHRNPELSLQETRTAGLLSKRLREAGFDEVAEGIGVTGVVGVLRNGEGPVVMLRADFDALPVEEKTGLPYASQVRGVDHEGRDVPVMHACGHDMHAACLTGAAMLLARSRDQWRGTLLVVFQPAEELAVGARGMVDDGLFERFPEPEIVLGQHVGPLPAGVIGYGTGPVMAAADSLDLTLHGRGAHGSRPEASIDPVLMAANVVTRLQGIVAREVPPAETAVVTVGRLQAGTKDNIIPDKAELGINVRTFTPAIRDKVRDAIERIATAEAQASGAAEPPEFAWTGAAPALVSDPEATQATVAAFAEHFGQQRIMTMPQVNASEDVGVFGEVLGVPTVFWFWGGLDTETVLGALKEDRLDELPSNHSPHFAPVVEPTLSTGVEALVVAALTWLADA
;
A
#
# COMPACT_ATOMS: atom_id res chain seq x y z
N MET A 1 8.00 -2.48 30.09
CA MET A 1 8.98 -2.69 29.01
C MET A 1 8.91 -1.59 27.95
N SER A 2 7.83 -1.43 27.18
CA SER A 2 7.76 -0.45 26.08
C SER A 2 8.10 0.98 26.48
N LYS A 3 7.61 1.48 27.63
CA LYS A 3 7.93 2.82 28.13
C LYS A 3 9.42 3.03 28.42
N THR A 4 10.16 2.00 28.82
CA THR A 4 11.61 2.08 29.05
C THR A 4 12.36 2.23 27.72
N VAL A 5 11.97 1.46 26.71
CA VAL A 5 12.59 1.50 25.39
C VAL A 5 12.28 2.84 24.69
N THR A 6 11.02 3.26 24.67
CA THR A 6 10.61 4.51 24.01
C THR A 6 11.10 5.78 24.74
N ALA A 7 11.43 5.69 26.03
CA ALA A 7 12.03 6.82 26.77
C ALA A 7 13.36 7.31 26.16
N GLN A 8 14.02 6.50 25.32
CA GLN A 8 15.26 6.87 24.61
C GLN A 8 15.00 7.62 23.29
N LEU A 9 13.73 7.67 22.81
CA LEU A 9 13.38 8.33 21.55
C LEU A 9 13.85 9.80 21.46
N PRO A 10 13.74 10.63 22.50
CA PRO A 10 14.22 12.01 22.44
C PRO A 10 15.70 12.15 22.06
N GLU A 11 16.54 11.15 22.32
CA GLU A 11 17.97 11.16 21.99
C GLU A 11 18.26 11.04 20.50
N ILE A 12 17.33 10.40 19.73
CA ILE A 12 17.49 10.15 18.28
C ILE A 12 16.47 10.92 17.44
N ARG A 13 15.50 11.58 18.06
CA ARG A 13 14.38 12.22 17.36
C ARG A 13 14.81 13.25 16.32
N ASP A 14 15.73 14.13 16.67
CA ASP A 14 16.18 15.18 15.75
C ASP A 14 16.96 14.60 14.57
N GLU A 15 17.74 13.53 14.81
CA GLU A 15 18.40 12.78 13.75
C GLU A 15 17.38 12.09 12.80
N LEU A 16 16.35 11.47 13.36
CA LEU A 16 15.28 10.83 12.58
C LEU A 16 14.47 11.86 11.79
N ALA A 17 14.17 13.01 12.38
CA ALA A 17 13.49 14.11 11.69
C ALA A 17 14.33 14.66 10.53
N ALA A 18 15.64 14.76 10.69
CA ALA A 18 16.54 15.14 9.61
C ALA A 18 16.60 14.05 8.51
N PHE A 19 16.58 12.77 8.90
CA PHE A 19 16.56 11.65 7.99
C PHE A 19 15.26 11.60 7.17
N TYR A 20 14.10 11.73 7.81
CA TYR A 20 12.82 11.86 7.13
C TYR A 20 12.84 12.96 6.07
N LYS A 21 13.31 14.18 6.43
CA LYS A 21 13.40 15.31 5.49
C LYS A 21 14.40 15.08 4.36
N ASP A 22 15.44 14.29 4.59
CA ASP A 22 16.39 13.90 3.54
C ASP A 22 15.76 12.91 2.55
N LEU A 23 15.01 11.91 3.04
CA LEU A 23 14.23 10.99 2.20
C LEU A 23 13.18 11.75 1.38
N HIS A 24 12.40 12.62 2.03
CA HIS A 24 11.36 13.43 1.39
C HIS A 24 11.90 14.29 0.24
N ARG A 25 13.09 14.86 0.44
CA ARG A 25 13.74 15.70 -0.59
C ARG A 25 14.29 14.89 -1.76
N ASN A 26 14.57 13.62 -1.57
CA ASN A 26 15.23 12.75 -2.54
C ASN A 26 14.43 11.47 -2.79
N PRO A 27 13.15 11.55 -3.20
CA PRO A 27 12.32 10.38 -3.44
C PRO A 27 12.79 9.60 -4.67
N GLU A 28 12.60 8.29 -4.63
CA GLU A 28 12.93 7.38 -5.73
C GLU A 28 11.69 6.55 -6.09
N LEU A 29 11.43 6.37 -7.39
CA LEU A 29 10.31 5.59 -7.89
C LEU A 29 10.47 4.10 -7.56
N SER A 30 9.36 3.38 -7.57
CA SER A 30 9.29 1.93 -7.36
C SER A 30 10.31 1.17 -8.20
N LEU A 31 11.03 0.22 -7.59
CA LEU A 31 12.14 -0.57 -8.15
C LEU A 31 13.40 0.24 -8.54
N GLN A 32 13.46 1.51 -8.17
CA GLN A 32 14.62 2.39 -8.41
C GLN A 32 15.20 2.97 -7.11
N GLU A 33 14.75 2.52 -5.95
CA GLU A 33 15.00 3.06 -4.61
C GLU A 33 16.43 2.76 -4.09
N THR A 34 17.43 2.89 -4.96
CA THR A 34 18.82 2.44 -4.71
C THR A 34 19.53 3.27 -3.64
N ARG A 35 19.35 4.61 -3.68
CA ARG A 35 19.94 5.50 -2.68
C ARG A 35 19.32 5.27 -1.31
N THR A 36 18.00 5.20 -1.27
CA THR A 36 17.25 4.99 -0.03
C THR A 36 17.61 3.64 0.60
N ALA A 37 17.63 2.56 -0.19
CA ALA A 37 18.06 1.22 0.26
C ALA A 37 19.46 1.25 0.88
N GLY A 38 20.42 1.92 0.23
CA GLY A 38 21.78 2.08 0.76
C GLY A 38 21.83 2.85 2.08
N LEU A 39 20.99 3.87 2.28
CA LEU A 39 20.89 4.60 3.53
C LEU A 39 20.26 3.76 4.65
N LEU A 40 19.20 3.03 4.36
CA LEU A 40 18.50 2.15 5.30
C LEU A 40 19.42 1.02 5.79
N SER A 41 20.09 0.35 4.87
CA SER A 41 21.04 -0.73 5.20
C SER A 41 22.22 -0.24 6.04
N LYS A 42 22.75 0.95 5.71
CA LYS A 42 23.81 1.58 6.51
C LYS A 42 23.35 1.80 7.95
N ARG A 43 22.15 2.36 8.15
CA ARG A 43 21.59 2.62 9.49
C ARG A 43 21.37 1.34 10.31
N LEU A 44 20.90 0.26 9.68
CA LEU A 44 20.78 -1.03 10.35
C LEU A 44 22.14 -1.58 10.79
N ARG A 45 23.18 -1.48 9.93
CA ARG A 45 24.55 -1.89 10.30
C ARG A 45 25.10 -1.05 11.45
N GLU A 46 24.91 0.27 11.41
CA GLU A 46 25.33 1.19 12.48
C GLU A 46 24.58 0.94 13.80
N ALA A 47 23.31 0.50 13.73
CA ALA A 47 22.53 0.09 14.89
C ALA A 47 22.97 -1.27 15.48
N GLY A 48 23.84 -2.02 14.79
CA GLY A 48 24.40 -3.28 15.27
C GLY A 48 23.53 -4.49 14.97
N PHE A 49 22.80 -4.50 13.85
CA PHE A 49 22.11 -5.69 13.34
C PHE A 49 23.13 -6.78 12.98
N ASP A 50 22.80 -8.02 13.31
CA ASP A 50 23.67 -9.17 13.13
C ASP A 50 23.85 -9.53 11.64
N GLU A 51 22.83 -9.25 10.83
CA GLU A 51 22.81 -9.48 9.40
C GLU A 51 22.01 -8.36 8.71
N VAL A 52 22.55 -7.83 7.60
CA VAL A 52 21.89 -6.81 6.78
C VAL A 52 22.14 -7.11 5.31
N ALA A 53 21.07 -7.35 4.56
CA ALA A 53 21.11 -7.62 3.13
C ALA A 53 20.35 -6.55 2.35
N GLU A 54 20.85 -6.27 1.15
CA GLU A 54 20.26 -5.36 0.17
C GLU A 54 19.90 -6.11 -1.11
N GLY A 55 19.03 -5.55 -1.93
CA GLY A 55 18.68 -6.08 -3.24
C GLY A 55 17.69 -7.24 -3.21
N ILE A 56 16.94 -7.42 -2.11
CA ILE A 56 15.89 -8.43 -2.02
C ILE A 56 14.65 -7.91 -2.75
N GLY A 57 14.19 -8.62 -3.77
CA GLY A 57 13.10 -8.12 -4.63
C GLY A 57 13.49 -6.82 -5.37
N VAL A 58 14.72 -6.71 -5.84
CA VAL A 58 15.40 -5.62 -6.55
C VAL A 58 16.08 -4.61 -5.63
N THR A 59 15.37 -3.87 -4.79
CA THR A 59 15.95 -2.80 -3.95
C THR A 59 15.65 -2.98 -2.47
N GLY A 60 14.88 -4.01 -2.08
CA GLY A 60 14.51 -4.25 -0.69
C GLY A 60 15.68 -4.47 0.24
N VAL A 61 15.50 -4.11 1.50
CA VAL A 61 16.52 -4.25 2.56
C VAL A 61 15.96 -5.08 3.69
N VAL A 62 16.74 -6.05 4.15
CA VAL A 62 16.39 -6.94 5.26
C VAL A 62 17.46 -6.87 6.33
N GLY A 63 17.03 -6.65 7.57
CA GLY A 63 17.88 -6.68 8.75
C GLY A 63 17.42 -7.72 9.75
N VAL A 64 18.36 -8.51 10.27
CA VAL A 64 18.10 -9.51 11.32
C VAL A 64 18.83 -9.12 12.60
N LEU A 65 18.10 -9.02 13.69
CA LEU A 65 18.62 -8.72 15.02
C LEU A 65 18.25 -9.87 15.96
N ARG A 66 19.22 -10.72 16.31
CA ARG A 66 19.04 -11.88 17.17
C ARG A 66 19.34 -11.52 18.62
N ASN A 67 18.46 -11.90 19.54
CA ASN A 67 18.63 -11.60 20.97
C ASN A 67 18.19 -12.79 21.85
N GLY A 68 18.83 -13.92 21.68
CA GLY A 68 18.53 -15.16 22.40
C GLY A 68 17.40 -15.98 21.78
N GLU A 69 16.97 -17.02 22.51
CA GLU A 69 15.81 -17.83 22.10
C GLU A 69 14.51 -17.04 22.29
N GLY A 70 13.53 -17.26 21.42
CA GLY A 70 12.24 -16.62 21.47
C GLY A 70 11.62 -16.46 20.08
N PRO A 71 10.47 -15.81 19.97
CA PRO A 71 9.72 -15.66 18.73
C PRO A 71 10.48 -14.81 17.71
N VAL A 72 10.13 -15.02 16.44
CA VAL A 72 10.58 -14.18 15.32
C VAL A 72 9.47 -13.19 14.98
N VAL A 73 9.74 -11.90 15.11
CA VAL A 73 8.78 -10.82 14.86
C VAL A 73 9.24 -9.98 13.68
N MET A 74 8.41 -9.84 12.66
CA MET A 74 8.68 -9.01 11.49
C MET A 74 8.06 -7.63 11.65
N LEU A 75 8.87 -6.58 11.46
CA LEU A 75 8.42 -5.22 11.24
C LEU A 75 8.67 -4.84 9.78
N ARG A 76 7.65 -4.28 9.11
CA ARG A 76 7.74 -3.87 7.71
C ARG A 76 7.47 -2.38 7.54
N ALA A 77 8.22 -1.74 6.68
CA ALA A 77 7.90 -0.46 6.06
C ALA A 77 8.20 -0.51 4.55
N ASP A 78 7.35 0.11 3.76
CA ASP A 78 7.63 0.46 2.37
C ASP A 78 8.49 1.73 2.30
N PHE A 79 9.05 2.03 1.10
CA PHE A 79 9.92 3.21 0.96
C PHE A 79 10.02 3.76 -0.47
N ASP A 80 9.16 3.34 -1.38
CA ASP A 80 9.06 3.85 -2.74
C ASP A 80 8.24 5.14 -2.84
N ALA A 81 8.37 5.86 -3.96
CA ALA A 81 7.70 7.13 -4.21
C ALA A 81 6.90 7.10 -5.52
N LEU A 82 6.11 8.15 -5.71
CA LEU A 82 5.13 8.28 -6.78
C LEU A 82 5.53 9.31 -7.84
N PRO A 83 5.07 9.15 -9.10
CA PRO A 83 5.25 10.12 -10.18
C PRO A 83 4.30 11.33 -10.02
N VAL A 84 4.44 12.08 -8.93
CA VAL A 84 3.61 13.23 -8.54
C VAL A 84 4.46 14.48 -8.41
N GLU A 85 3.97 15.63 -8.92
CA GLU A 85 4.60 16.93 -8.71
C GLU A 85 4.21 17.48 -7.34
N GLU A 86 5.19 17.66 -6.47
CA GLU A 86 4.93 18.14 -5.12
C GLU A 86 4.52 19.62 -5.09
N LYS A 87 3.46 19.93 -4.33
CA LYS A 87 2.89 21.27 -4.14
C LYS A 87 2.66 21.62 -2.66
N THR A 88 3.39 20.98 -1.76
CA THR A 88 3.27 21.23 -0.32
C THR A 88 3.80 22.58 0.11
N GLY A 89 4.77 23.14 -0.62
CA GLY A 89 5.46 24.38 -0.25
C GLY A 89 6.44 24.22 0.91
N LEU A 90 6.76 22.99 1.31
CA LEU A 90 7.71 22.72 2.39
C LEU A 90 9.14 23.12 2.01
N PRO A 91 9.97 23.56 2.97
CA PRO A 91 11.38 23.92 2.69
C PRO A 91 12.25 22.74 2.30
N TYR A 92 11.74 21.52 2.45
CA TYR A 92 12.37 20.26 2.04
C TYR A 92 11.56 19.51 0.98
N ALA A 93 10.66 20.19 0.29
CA ALA A 93 9.88 19.64 -0.82
C ALA A 93 10.79 19.08 -1.93
N SER A 94 10.34 18.00 -2.55
CA SER A 94 11.06 17.37 -3.66
C SER A 94 11.12 18.25 -4.89
N GLN A 95 12.28 18.25 -5.55
CA GLN A 95 12.49 18.80 -6.88
C GLN A 95 13.01 17.70 -7.83
N VAL A 96 12.91 16.43 -7.41
CA VAL A 96 13.45 15.29 -8.15
C VAL A 96 12.58 15.00 -9.35
N ARG A 97 13.23 14.62 -10.44
CA ARG A 97 12.59 14.03 -11.62
C ARG A 97 13.20 12.65 -11.85
N GLY A 98 12.39 11.73 -12.31
CA GLY A 98 12.77 10.36 -12.64
C GLY A 98 12.16 9.91 -13.96
N VAL A 99 12.55 8.72 -14.40
CA VAL A 99 11.94 8.07 -15.56
C VAL A 99 11.08 6.92 -15.03
N ASP A 100 9.77 6.97 -15.31
CA ASP A 100 8.86 5.90 -14.88
C ASP A 100 9.02 4.61 -15.73
N HIS A 101 8.31 3.57 -15.36
CA HIS A 101 8.36 2.27 -16.07
C HIS A 101 7.78 2.32 -17.50
N GLU A 102 7.08 3.41 -17.87
CA GLU A 102 6.64 3.67 -19.25
C GLU A 102 7.66 4.50 -20.06
N GLY A 103 8.81 4.85 -19.44
CA GLY A 103 9.86 5.65 -20.07
C GLY A 103 9.58 7.15 -20.11
N ARG A 104 8.64 7.65 -19.32
CA ARG A 104 8.29 9.07 -19.25
C ARG A 104 9.12 9.78 -18.19
N ASP A 105 9.62 10.98 -18.51
CA ASP A 105 10.23 11.89 -17.53
C ASP A 105 9.13 12.51 -16.66
N VAL A 106 9.14 12.22 -15.37
CA VAL A 106 8.10 12.60 -14.41
C VAL A 106 8.69 13.25 -13.16
N PRO A 107 7.98 14.18 -12.50
CA PRO A 107 8.34 14.62 -11.17
C PRO A 107 8.12 13.48 -10.17
N VAL A 108 8.88 13.46 -9.07
CA VAL A 108 8.79 12.39 -8.07
C VAL A 108 8.56 12.98 -6.69
N MET A 109 7.61 12.39 -5.94
CA MET A 109 7.24 12.82 -4.59
C MET A 109 6.89 11.61 -3.72
N HIS A 110 7.26 11.65 -2.43
CA HIS A 110 6.68 10.75 -1.42
C HIS A 110 5.24 11.17 -1.06
N ALA A 111 4.33 11.07 -2.05
CA ALA A 111 2.93 11.48 -1.88
C ALA A 111 2.09 10.49 -1.04
N CYS A 112 2.64 9.32 -0.70
CA CYS A 112 2.00 8.34 0.18
C CYS A 112 2.59 8.31 1.60
N GLY A 113 3.73 8.99 1.83
CA GLY A 113 4.37 9.09 3.15
C GLY A 113 5.29 7.92 3.50
N HIS A 114 5.76 7.16 2.51
CA HIS A 114 6.66 6.02 2.72
C HIS A 114 8.03 6.42 3.27
N ASP A 115 8.46 7.66 3.04
CA ASP A 115 9.61 8.27 3.72
C ASP A 115 9.43 8.36 5.26
N MET A 116 8.21 8.66 5.71
CA MET A 116 7.85 8.64 7.13
C MET A 116 7.83 7.21 7.66
N HIS A 117 7.33 6.23 6.89
CA HIS A 117 7.36 4.80 7.25
C HIS A 117 8.80 4.32 7.43
N ALA A 118 9.67 4.59 6.46
CA ALA A 118 11.08 4.21 6.50
C ALA A 118 11.82 4.87 7.68
N ALA A 119 11.56 6.14 7.96
CA ALA A 119 12.14 6.85 9.10
C ALA A 119 11.66 6.26 10.44
N CYS A 120 10.35 5.95 10.56
CA CYS A 120 9.78 5.34 11.77
C CYS A 120 10.35 3.95 12.03
N LEU A 121 10.42 3.09 11.01
CA LEU A 121 10.99 1.74 11.17
C LEU A 121 12.49 1.79 11.50
N THR A 122 13.23 2.73 10.90
CA THR A 122 14.63 2.97 11.27
C THR A 122 14.76 3.35 12.74
N GLY A 123 13.92 4.25 13.23
CA GLY A 123 13.90 4.66 14.64
C GLY A 123 13.57 3.50 15.59
N ALA A 124 12.55 2.72 15.28
CA ALA A 124 12.16 1.55 16.06
C ALA A 124 13.29 0.50 16.09
N ALA A 125 13.94 0.22 14.95
CA ALA A 125 15.08 -0.68 14.86
C ALA A 125 16.26 -0.22 15.74
N MET A 126 16.58 1.09 15.72
CA MET A 126 17.63 1.66 16.57
C MET A 126 17.31 1.52 18.06
N LEU A 127 16.08 1.81 18.48
CA LEU A 127 15.66 1.70 19.89
C LEU A 127 15.67 0.26 20.38
N LEU A 128 15.15 -0.68 19.60
CA LEU A 128 15.14 -2.10 19.94
C LEU A 128 16.56 -2.67 20.00
N ALA A 129 17.45 -2.26 19.09
CA ALA A 129 18.85 -2.67 19.10
C ALA A 129 19.61 -2.16 20.33
N ARG A 130 19.33 -0.93 20.80
CA ARG A 130 19.92 -0.37 22.02
C ARG A 130 19.40 -1.00 23.30
N SER A 131 18.21 -1.62 23.25
CA SER A 131 17.48 -2.14 24.40
C SER A 131 17.39 -3.67 24.42
N ARG A 132 18.45 -4.38 23.97
CA ARG A 132 18.50 -5.86 23.93
C ARG A 132 18.37 -6.50 25.35
N ASP A 133 18.60 -5.76 26.40
CA ASP A 133 18.37 -6.19 27.78
C ASP A 133 16.88 -6.25 28.17
N GLN A 134 15.99 -5.71 27.35
CA GLN A 134 14.55 -5.64 27.62
C GLN A 134 13.72 -6.75 26.95
N TRP A 135 14.27 -7.48 25.98
CA TRP A 135 13.51 -8.46 25.19
C TRP A 135 14.34 -9.66 24.75
N ARG A 136 13.69 -10.74 24.30
CA ARG A 136 14.29 -11.95 23.71
C ARG A 136 13.57 -12.34 22.44
N GLY A 137 14.27 -13.04 21.55
CA GLY A 137 13.80 -13.51 20.26
C GLY A 137 14.60 -12.95 19.10
N THR A 138 13.98 -12.88 17.94
CA THR A 138 14.58 -12.33 16.71
C THR A 138 13.67 -11.25 16.13
N LEU A 139 14.23 -10.09 15.88
CA LEU A 139 13.56 -9.03 15.14
C LEU A 139 14.01 -9.10 13.68
N LEU A 140 13.04 -9.27 12.78
CA LEU A 140 13.21 -9.18 11.33
C LEU A 140 12.69 -7.83 10.85
N VAL A 141 13.57 -6.95 10.41
CA VAL A 141 13.23 -5.63 9.85
C VAL A 141 13.25 -5.73 8.34
N VAL A 142 12.13 -5.40 7.70
CA VAL A 142 11.97 -5.46 6.25
C VAL A 142 11.57 -4.09 5.71
N PHE A 143 12.45 -3.48 4.94
CA PHE A 143 12.13 -2.33 4.10
C PHE A 143 11.76 -2.85 2.72
N GLN A 144 10.49 -2.71 2.37
CA GLN A 144 9.92 -3.26 1.15
C GLN A 144 9.86 -2.21 0.05
N PRO A 145 10.39 -2.50 -1.16
CA PRO A 145 10.26 -1.62 -2.33
C PRO A 145 8.92 -1.79 -3.01
N ALA A 146 8.62 -0.92 -3.96
CA ALA A 146 7.58 -1.07 -4.99
C ALA A 146 6.19 -1.49 -4.46
N GLU A 147 5.77 -0.90 -3.35
CA GLU A 147 4.40 -1.08 -2.83
C GLU A 147 3.38 -0.46 -3.79
N GLU A 148 3.66 0.72 -4.33
CA GLU A 148 2.79 1.48 -5.23
C GLU A 148 2.50 0.77 -6.58
N LEU A 149 3.31 -0.23 -6.91
CA LEU A 149 3.07 -1.15 -8.03
C LEU A 149 2.42 -2.47 -7.60
N ALA A 150 2.22 -2.68 -6.31
CA ALA A 150 1.71 -3.92 -5.71
C ALA A 150 2.53 -5.17 -6.12
N VAL A 151 3.85 -5.02 -6.29
CA VAL A 151 4.75 -6.10 -6.69
C VAL A 151 5.89 -6.34 -5.70
N GLY A 152 6.12 -5.41 -4.77
CA GLY A 152 7.29 -5.42 -3.92
C GLY A 152 7.31 -6.57 -2.93
N ALA A 153 6.22 -6.79 -2.19
CA ALA A 153 6.16 -7.89 -1.23
C ALA A 153 6.30 -9.25 -1.92
N ARG A 154 5.57 -9.46 -3.02
CA ARG A 154 5.67 -10.70 -3.83
C ARG A 154 7.08 -10.86 -4.40
N GLY A 155 7.67 -9.79 -4.94
CA GLY A 155 9.03 -9.79 -5.47
C GLY A 155 10.08 -10.18 -4.43
N MET A 156 9.95 -9.70 -3.18
CA MET A 156 10.85 -10.11 -2.09
C MET A 156 10.67 -11.59 -1.71
N VAL A 157 9.42 -12.09 -1.67
CA VAL A 157 9.14 -13.52 -1.42
C VAL A 157 9.73 -14.39 -2.53
N ASP A 158 9.48 -14.04 -3.78
CA ASP A 158 9.94 -14.80 -4.95
C ASP A 158 11.48 -14.77 -5.10
N ASP A 159 12.16 -13.74 -4.55
CA ASP A 159 13.63 -13.64 -4.45
C ASP A 159 14.19 -14.40 -3.22
N GLY A 160 13.39 -15.20 -2.55
CA GLY A 160 13.83 -16.09 -1.48
C GLY A 160 13.94 -15.42 -0.11
N LEU A 161 13.08 -14.47 0.22
CA LEU A 161 13.09 -13.80 1.53
C LEU A 161 13.06 -14.80 2.68
N PHE A 162 12.15 -15.76 2.64
CA PHE A 162 11.95 -16.70 3.74
C PHE A 162 12.83 -17.96 3.65
N GLU A 163 13.51 -18.21 2.53
CA GLU A 163 14.56 -19.22 2.40
C GLU A 163 15.88 -18.75 2.97
N ARG A 164 16.11 -17.42 2.96
CA ARG A 164 17.38 -16.79 3.36
C ARG A 164 17.38 -16.24 4.77
N PHE A 165 16.22 -15.83 5.26
CA PHE A 165 16.06 -15.17 6.56
C PHE A 165 15.07 -15.93 7.44
N PRO A 166 15.10 -15.74 8.78
CA PRO A 166 14.17 -16.40 9.69
C PRO A 166 12.70 -16.12 9.34
N GLU A 167 11.88 -17.18 9.27
CA GLU A 167 10.44 -17.05 9.08
C GLU A 167 9.80 -16.42 10.32
N PRO A 168 9.05 -15.30 10.19
CA PRO A 168 8.38 -14.69 11.31
C PRO A 168 7.13 -15.47 11.75
N GLU A 169 6.80 -15.37 13.04
CA GLU A 169 5.56 -15.87 13.61
C GLU A 169 4.42 -14.84 13.51
N ILE A 170 4.76 -13.58 13.23
CA ILE A 170 3.83 -12.48 13.02
C ILE A 170 4.45 -11.40 12.12
N VAL A 171 3.61 -10.81 11.29
CA VAL A 171 3.96 -9.66 10.43
C VAL A 171 3.26 -8.41 10.97
N LEU A 172 4.02 -7.35 11.21
CA LEU A 172 3.54 -6.08 11.74
C LEU A 172 3.85 -4.95 10.77
N GLY A 173 2.83 -4.20 10.39
CA GLY A 173 2.95 -3.06 9.48
C GLY A 173 2.07 -1.89 9.88
N GLN A 174 2.45 -0.69 9.44
CA GLN A 174 1.67 0.53 9.65
C GLN A 174 1.69 1.43 8.43
N HIS A 175 0.69 2.30 8.31
CA HIS A 175 0.61 3.29 7.24
C HIS A 175 0.16 4.66 7.76
N VAL A 176 0.89 5.73 7.40
CA VAL A 176 0.49 7.10 7.73
C VAL A 176 -0.69 7.54 6.86
N GLY A 177 -1.70 8.13 7.47
CA GLY A 177 -2.91 8.54 6.75
C GLY A 177 -3.41 9.94 7.15
N PRO A 178 -4.50 10.42 6.52
CA PRO A 178 -5.06 11.74 6.77
C PRO A 178 -5.86 11.81 8.10
N LEU A 179 -5.33 11.18 9.14
CA LEU A 179 -5.84 11.26 10.50
C LEU A 179 -5.11 12.36 11.30
N PRO A 180 -5.67 12.82 12.43
CA PRO A 180 -4.97 13.73 13.33
C PRO A 180 -3.65 13.12 13.81
N ALA A 181 -2.55 13.85 13.69
CA ALA A 181 -1.24 13.41 14.14
C ALA A 181 -1.26 13.01 15.62
N GLY A 182 -0.69 11.85 15.93
CA GLY A 182 -0.73 11.28 17.27
C GLY A 182 -1.88 10.32 17.55
N VAL A 183 -2.82 10.14 16.63
CA VAL A 183 -3.92 9.16 16.72
C VAL A 183 -3.52 7.88 15.99
N ILE A 184 -3.93 6.72 16.51
CA ILE A 184 -3.77 5.41 15.89
C ILE A 184 -5.16 4.87 15.52
N GLY A 185 -5.32 4.47 14.26
CA GLY A 185 -6.52 3.85 13.71
C GLY A 185 -6.30 2.38 13.40
N TYR A 186 -7.24 1.51 13.74
CA TYR A 186 -7.12 0.08 13.46
C TYR A 186 -8.46 -0.53 12.99
N GLY A 187 -8.36 -1.64 12.28
CA GLY A 187 -9.46 -2.53 11.93
C GLY A 187 -9.09 -3.98 12.17
N THR A 188 -10.05 -4.89 12.11
CA THR A 188 -9.87 -6.34 12.18
C THR A 188 -10.52 -7.03 11.00
N GLY A 189 -10.03 -8.19 10.61
CA GLY A 189 -10.46 -8.85 9.38
C GLY A 189 -9.95 -8.12 8.14
N PRO A 190 -10.68 -8.12 7.03
CA PRO A 190 -10.29 -7.38 5.84
C PRO A 190 -10.30 -5.88 6.11
N VAL A 191 -9.13 -5.23 6.13
CA VAL A 191 -8.97 -3.80 6.45
C VAL A 191 -8.72 -2.95 5.22
N MET A 192 -8.03 -3.51 4.18
CA MET A 192 -7.84 -2.84 2.91
C MET A 192 -8.23 -3.77 1.74
N ALA A 193 -8.65 -3.17 0.63
CA ALA A 193 -9.21 -3.92 -0.49
C ALA A 193 -8.15 -4.70 -1.27
N ALA A 194 -8.55 -5.85 -1.80
CA ALA A 194 -7.87 -6.43 -2.94
C ALA A 194 -7.99 -5.50 -4.15
N ALA A 195 -6.96 -5.43 -4.96
CA ALA A 195 -6.96 -4.70 -6.22
C ALA A 195 -6.66 -5.64 -7.38
N ASP A 196 -7.51 -5.61 -8.40
CA ASP A 196 -7.28 -6.27 -9.67
C ASP A 196 -7.37 -5.24 -10.81
N SER A 197 -6.45 -5.33 -11.76
CA SER A 197 -6.50 -4.56 -12.99
C SER A 197 -6.70 -5.49 -14.18
N LEU A 198 -7.54 -5.07 -15.11
CA LEU A 198 -7.87 -5.83 -16.33
C LEU A 198 -7.72 -4.91 -17.53
N ASP A 199 -6.92 -5.34 -18.50
CA ASP A 199 -6.98 -4.86 -19.88
C ASP A 199 -7.88 -5.79 -20.69
N LEU A 200 -9.03 -5.24 -21.11
CA LEU A 200 -10.04 -5.93 -21.90
C LEU A 200 -9.98 -5.43 -23.33
N THR A 201 -9.77 -6.34 -24.29
CA THR A 201 -9.87 -6.04 -25.73
C THR A 201 -11.13 -6.67 -26.33
N LEU A 202 -11.93 -5.84 -26.98
CA LEU A 202 -13.12 -6.25 -27.71
C LEU A 202 -12.82 -6.17 -29.22
N HIS A 203 -12.98 -7.29 -29.91
CA HIS A 203 -12.74 -7.40 -31.37
C HIS A 203 -14.02 -7.15 -32.15
N GLY A 204 -13.92 -6.30 -33.15
CA GLY A 204 -14.97 -5.99 -34.09
C GLY A 204 -14.54 -6.18 -35.53
N ARG A 205 -15.19 -5.48 -36.43
CA ARG A 205 -14.82 -5.39 -37.85
C ARG A 205 -14.99 -3.96 -38.33
N GLY A 206 -13.88 -3.31 -38.68
CA GLY A 206 -13.85 -1.94 -39.15
C GLY A 206 -14.60 -1.78 -40.52
N ALA A 207 -15.13 -0.56 -40.72
CA ALA A 207 -15.77 -0.16 -41.96
C ALA A 207 -15.80 1.36 -42.10
N HIS A 208 -16.16 1.83 -43.29
CA HIS A 208 -16.48 3.24 -43.49
C HIS A 208 -17.75 3.61 -42.71
N GLY A 209 -17.74 4.74 -42.00
CA GLY A 209 -18.84 5.15 -41.12
C GLY A 209 -20.20 5.31 -41.81
N SER A 210 -20.23 5.48 -43.14
CA SER A 210 -21.46 5.49 -43.95
C SER A 210 -21.98 4.09 -44.30
N ARG A 211 -21.26 3.02 -43.95
CA ARG A 211 -21.62 1.63 -44.20
C ARG A 211 -21.61 0.76 -42.96
N PRO A 212 -22.40 1.14 -41.93
CA PRO A 212 -22.38 0.43 -40.64
C PRO A 212 -22.80 -1.05 -40.78
N GLU A 213 -23.62 -1.40 -41.78
CA GLU A 213 -24.04 -2.79 -42.07
C GLU A 213 -22.87 -3.71 -42.45
N ALA A 214 -21.73 -3.15 -42.86
CA ALA A 214 -20.53 -3.90 -43.21
C ALA A 214 -19.58 -4.10 -42.02
N SER A 215 -19.91 -3.50 -40.86
CA SER A 215 -19.09 -3.51 -39.66
C SER A 215 -19.60 -4.49 -38.60
N ILE A 216 -18.77 -4.72 -37.60
CA ILE A 216 -19.13 -5.16 -36.26
C ILE A 216 -18.53 -4.10 -35.36
N ASP A 217 -19.34 -3.20 -34.80
CA ASP A 217 -18.89 -1.98 -34.19
C ASP A 217 -18.40 -2.20 -32.73
N PRO A 218 -17.08 -2.16 -32.46
CA PRO A 218 -16.56 -2.37 -31.13
C PRO A 218 -16.77 -1.15 -30.21
N VAL A 219 -17.07 0.04 -30.74
CA VAL A 219 -17.40 1.23 -29.94
C VAL A 219 -18.76 1.02 -29.25
N LEU A 220 -19.76 0.55 -30.00
CA LEU A 220 -21.07 0.22 -29.43
C LEU A 220 -20.95 -0.93 -28.41
N MET A 221 -20.16 -1.95 -28.75
CA MET A 221 -19.88 -3.10 -27.88
C MET A 221 -19.30 -2.63 -26.54
N ALA A 222 -18.27 -1.80 -26.60
CA ALA A 222 -17.62 -1.24 -25.39
C ALA A 222 -18.59 -0.39 -24.55
N ALA A 223 -19.40 0.45 -25.18
CA ALA A 223 -20.41 1.25 -24.49
C ALA A 223 -21.45 0.38 -23.73
N ASN A 224 -21.89 -0.71 -24.36
CA ASN A 224 -22.81 -1.67 -23.75
C ASN A 224 -22.13 -2.41 -22.57
N VAL A 225 -20.88 -2.86 -22.73
CA VAL A 225 -20.10 -3.49 -21.66
C VAL A 225 -20.00 -2.52 -20.47
N VAL A 226 -19.55 -1.28 -20.67
CA VAL A 226 -19.43 -0.28 -19.59
C VAL A 226 -20.77 -0.12 -18.85
N THR A 227 -21.87 0.00 -19.57
CA THR A 227 -23.21 0.14 -18.98
C THR A 227 -23.60 -1.11 -18.18
N ARG A 228 -23.37 -2.30 -18.71
CA ARG A 228 -23.73 -3.56 -18.05
C ARG A 228 -22.89 -3.86 -16.83
N LEU A 229 -21.60 -3.52 -16.83
CA LEU A 229 -20.71 -3.70 -15.68
C LEU A 229 -21.23 -2.97 -14.42
N GLN A 230 -21.94 -1.85 -14.57
CA GLN A 230 -22.55 -1.14 -13.44
C GLN A 230 -23.60 -1.99 -12.69
N GLY A 231 -24.16 -2.99 -13.37
CA GLY A 231 -25.10 -3.93 -12.76
C GLY A 231 -24.47 -4.93 -11.80
N ILE A 232 -23.16 -5.20 -11.88
CA ILE A 232 -22.48 -6.20 -11.03
C ILE A 232 -22.62 -5.82 -9.56
N VAL A 233 -22.13 -4.63 -9.18
CA VAL A 233 -22.19 -4.16 -7.80
C VAL A 233 -23.65 -3.99 -7.32
N ALA A 234 -24.49 -3.44 -8.20
CA ALA A 234 -25.88 -3.13 -7.82
C ALA A 234 -26.81 -4.35 -7.74
N ARG A 235 -26.51 -5.49 -8.37
CA ARG A 235 -27.44 -6.62 -8.54
C ARG A 235 -26.85 -8.01 -8.26
N GLU A 236 -25.51 -8.15 -8.25
CA GLU A 236 -24.87 -9.45 -8.08
C GLU A 236 -24.05 -9.53 -6.79
N VAL A 237 -23.51 -8.41 -6.29
CA VAL A 237 -22.81 -8.35 -5.01
C VAL A 237 -23.86 -8.23 -3.88
N PRO A 238 -23.76 -9.05 -2.81
CA PRO A 238 -24.65 -8.91 -1.65
C PRO A 238 -24.53 -7.51 -1.03
N PRO A 239 -25.63 -6.88 -0.57
CA PRO A 239 -25.60 -5.53 0.00
C PRO A 239 -24.71 -5.34 1.25
N ALA A 240 -24.38 -6.45 1.95
CA ALA A 240 -23.49 -6.43 3.10
C ALA A 240 -22.00 -6.50 2.70
N GLU A 241 -21.70 -6.72 1.43
CA GLU A 241 -20.36 -6.84 0.89
C GLU A 241 -19.99 -5.59 0.10
N THR A 242 -18.71 -5.25 0.10
CA THR A 242 -18.19 -4.12 -0.66
C THR A 242 -17.46 -4.58 -1.90
N ALA A 243 -17.80 -4.01 -3.05
CA ALA A 243 -17.04 -4.14 -4.29
C ALA A 243 -17.09 -2.82 -5.07
N VAL A 244 -16.01 -2.51 -5.77
CA VAL A 244 -15.92 -1.37 -6.69
C VAL A 244 -15.47 -1.88 -8.05
N VAL A 245 -16.16 -1.47 -9.13
CA VAL A 245 -15.80 -1.76 -10.52
C VAL A 245 -15.72 -0.44 -11.26
N THR A 246 -14.52 -0.06 -11.66
CA THR A 246 -14.25 1.22 -12.35
C THR A 246 -13.70 0.96 -13.74
N VAL A 247 -14.32 1.51 -14.78
CA VAL A 247 -13.72 1.59 -16.12
C VAL A 247 -12.99 2.94 -16.20
N GLY A 248 -11.67 2.91 -16.00
CA GLY A 248 -10.83 4.09 -15.98
C GLY A 248 -10.30 4.51 -17.35
N ARG A 249 -10.28 3.58 -18.31
CA ARG A 249 -9.82 3.81 -19.68
C ARG A 249 -10.75 3.15 -20.67
N LEU A 250 -11.08 3.89 -21.77
CA LEU A 250 -11.77 3.36 -22.93
C LEU A 250 -11.16 4.00 -24.17
N GLN A 251 -10.62 3.21 -25.08
CA GLN A 251 -9.99 3.68 -26.31
C GLN A 251 -10.55 2.90 -27.52
N ALA A 252 -11.05 3.62 -28.52
CA ALA A 252 -11.54 3.02 -29.77
C ALA A 252 -11.53 4.05 -30.90
N GLY A 253 -11.03 3.64 -32.04
CA GLY A 253 -11.02 4.47 -33.24
C GLY A 253 -10.09 5.70 -33.18
N THR A 254 -9.94 6.37 -34.32
CA THR A 254 -9.10 7.56 -34.50
C THR A 254 -9.75 8.67 -35.28
N LYS A 255 -10.81 8.38 -36.01
CA LYS A 255 -11.54 9.31 -36.86
C LYS A 255 -13.05 9.06 -36.82
N ASP A 256 -13.83 10.11 -36.91
CA ASP A 256 -15.28 10.15 -36.81
C ASP A 256 -16.01 9.41 -37.94
N ASN A 257 -15.37 9.23 -39.11
CA ASN A 257 -15.95 8.56 -40.29
C ASN A 257 -15.42 7.13 -40.52
N ILE A 258 -14.71 6.55 -39.52
CA ILE A 258 -14.19 5.18 -39.59
C ILE A 258 -14.67 4.42 -38.36
N ILE A 259 -15.40 3.32 -38.56
CA ILE A 259 -15.67 2.34 -37.49
C ILE A 259 -14.39 1.51 -37.29
N PRO A 260 -13.83 1.45 -36.08
CA PRO A 260 -12.60 0.69 -35.84
C PRO A 260 -12.81 -0.82 -35.85
N ASP A 261 -11.74 -1.57 -35.74
CA ASP A 261 -11.74 -3.03 -35.65
C ASP A 261 -11.60 -3.56 -34.21
N LYS A 262 -11.25 -2.69 -33.26
CA LYS A 262 -11.14 -3.04 -31.82
C LYS A 262 -11.50 -1.88 -30.92
N ALA A 263 -11.85 -2.22 -29.68
CA ALA A 263 -11.93 -1.29 -28.53
C ALA A 263 -11.19 -1.90 -27.33
N GLU A 264 -10.50 -1.05 -26.57
CA GLU A 264 -9.71 -1.43 -25.41
C GLU A 264 -10.25 -0.71 -24.16
N LEU A 265 -10.47 -1.46 -23.07
CA LEU A 265 -10.92 -0.95 -21.80
C LEU A 265 -9.92 -1.31 -20.71
N GLY A 266 -9.57 -0.34 -19.86
CA GLY A 266 -8.85 -0.58 -18.59
C GLY A 266 -9.85 -0.56 -17.43
N ILE A 267 -9.92 -1.67 -16.71
CA ILE A 267 -10.90 -1.87 -15.63
C ILE A 267 -10.15 -2.14 -14.32
N ASN A 268 -10.51 -1.42 -13.26
CA ASN A 268 -10.01 -1.67 -11.91
C ASN A 268 -11.14 -2.23 -11.04
N VAL A 269 -10.81 -3.26 -10.27
CA VAL A 269 -11.74 -3.94 -9.35
C VAL A 269 -11.17 -3.88 -7.95
N ARG A 270 -12.03 -3.55 -6.97
CA ARG A 270 -11.71 -3.58 -5.54
C ARG A 270 -12.70 -4.48 -4.82
N THR A 271 -12.19 -5.38 -3.96
CA THR A 271 -13.01 -6.32 -3.18
C THR A 271 -12.33 -6.64 -1.85
N PHE A 272 -13.08 -7.19 -0.88
CA PHE A 272 -12.54 -7.49 0.44
C PHE A 272 -12.50 -8.98 0.77
N THR A 273 -13.14 -9.82 -0.04
CA THR A 273 -13.13 -11.28 0.16
C THR A 273 -12.84 -12.02 -1.15
N PRO A 274 -12.16 -13.17 -1.10
CA PRO A 274 -11.89 -13.97 -2.29
C PRO A 274 -13.18 -14.36 -3.04
N ALA A 275 -14.24 -14.72 -2.33
CA ALA A 275 -15.51 -15.11 -2.94
C ALA A 275 -16.17 -13.99 -3.75
N ILE A 276 -16.11 -12.74 -3.27
CA ILE A 276 -16.63 -11.58 -4.00
C ILE A 276 -15.69 -11.21 -5.15
N ARG A 277 -14.38 -11.33 -4.96
CA ARG A 277 -13.38 -11.11 -6.02
C ARG A 277 -13.63 -12.01 -7.22
N ASP A 278 -13.73 -13.33 -6.99
CA ASP A 278 -13.99 -14.32 -8.04
C ASP A 278 -15.32 -14.04 -8.73
N LYS A 279 -16.37 -13.79 -7.95
CA LYS A 279 -17.69 -13.47 -8.48
C LYS A 279 -17.69 -12.24 -9.39
N VAL A 280 -16.99 -11.18 -9.02
CA VAL A 280 -16.91 -9.95 -9.84
C VAL A 280 -16.11 -10.19 -11.11
N ARG A 281 -14.99 -10.92 -11.04
CA ARG A 281 -14.19 -11.28 -12.20
C ARG A 281 -14.98 -12.13 -13.18
N ASP A 282 -15.64 -13.18 -12.72
CA ASP A 282 -16.50 -14.04 -13.53
C ASP A 282 -17.65 -13.25 -14.19
N ALA A 283 -18.23 -12.30 -13.45
CA ALA A 283 -19.30 -11.46 -14.00
C ALA A 283 -18.80 -10.52 -15.10
N ILE A 284 -17.60 -9.94 -14.95
CA ILE A 284 -16.98 -9.09 -15.99
C ILE A 284 -16.74 -9.92 -17.28
N GLU A 285 -16.11 -11.09 -17.15
CA GLU A 285 -15.81 -11.95 -18.28
C GLU A 285 -17.09 -12.45 -18.97
N ARG A 286 -18.10 -12.84 -18.21
CA ARG A 286 -19.40 -13.26 -18.72
C ARG A 286 -20.10 -12.13 -19.47
N ILE A 287 -20.11 -10.91 -18.94
CA ILE A 287 -20.76 -9.75 -19.56
C ILE A 287 -20.07 -9.39 -20.87
N ALA A 288 -18.74 -9.27 -20.87
CA ALA A 288 -17.99 -8.92 -22.07
C ALA A 288 -18.14 -9.97 -23.17
N THR A 289 -18.07 -11.25 -22.80
CA THR A 289 -18.26 -12.37 -23.73
C THR A 289 -19.68 -12.38 -24.33
N ALA A 290 -20.71 -12.18 -23.49
CA ALA A 290 -22.10 -12.14 -23.97
C ALA A 290 -22.36 -10.95 -24.90
N GLU A 291 -21.76 -9.77 -24.62
CA GLU A 291 -21.92 -8.60 -25.49
C GLU A 291 -21.22 -8.79 -26.85
N ALA A 292 -20.01 -9.37 -26.85
CA ALA A 292 -19.32 -9.71 -28.09
C ALA A 292 -20.15 -10.68 -28.95
N GLN A 293 -20.73 -11.71 -28.34
CA GLN A 293 -21.63 -12.65 -29.05
C GLN A 293 -22.90 -11.96 -29.57
N ALA A 294 -23.53 -11.11 -28.76
CA ALA A 294 -24.72 -10.36 -29.15
C ALA A 294 -24.46 -9.40 -30.31
N SER A 295 -23.26 -8.86 -30.39
CA SER A 295 -22.79 -7.99 -31.49
C SER A 295 -22.33 -8.76 -32.73
N GLY A 296 -22.24 -10.08 -32.66
CA GLY A 296 -21.80 -10.93 -33.77
C GLY A 296 -20.29 -10.89 -34.00
N ALA A 297 -19.49 -10.63 -32.98
CA ALA A 297 -18.04 -10.66 -33.05
C ALA A 297 -17.54 -12.04 -33.45
N ALA A 298 -16.56 -12.07 -34.38
CA ALA A 298 -15.99 -13.32 -34.88
C ALA A 298 -14.96 -13.90 -33.90
N GLU A 299 -14.32 -13.05 -33.11
CA GLU A 299 -13.32 -13.40 -32.10
C GLU A 299 -13.85 -13.11 -30.70
N PRO A 300 -13.51 -13.95 -29.69
CA PRO A 300 -13.88 -13.69 -28.31
C PRO A 300 -13.10 -12.47 -27.77
N PRO A 301 -13.59 -11.83 -26.69
CA PRO A 301 -12.81 -10.82 -25.99
C PRO A 301 -11.51 -11.39 -25.42
N GLU A 302 -10.45 -10.57 -25.38
CA GLU A 302 -9.21 -10.90 -24.69
C GLU A 302 -9.20 -10.27 -23.30
N PHE A 303 -8.84 -11.07 -22.29
CA PHE A 303 -8.78 -10.66 -20.91
C PHE A 303 -7.33 -10.77 -20.40
N ALA A 304 -6.67 -9.66 -20.19
CA ALA A 304 -5.34 -9.62 -19.55
C ALA A 304 -5.46 -9.05 -18.14
N TRP A 305 -5.58 -9.93 -17.17
CA TRP A 305 -5.53 -9.54 -15.75
C TRP A 305 -4.07 -9.20 -15.41
N THR A 306 -3.84 -7.90 -15.09
CA THR A 306 -2.54 -7.34 -14.77
C THR A 306 -2.58 -6.82 -13.35
N GLY A 307 -1.63 -6.95 -12.54
CA GLY A 307 -1.62 -6.46 -11.16
C GLY A 307 -2.70 -7.12 -10.29
N ALA A 308 -2.28 -7.71 -9.20
CA ALA A 308 -3.18 -8.28 -8.21
C ALA A 308 -2.54 -8.11 -6.83
N ALA A 309 -3.15 -7.26 -5.99
CA ALA A 309 -2.90 -7.25 -4.56
C ALA A 309 -4.04 -8.01 -3.86
N PRO A 310 -3.76 -8.98 -2.98
CA PRO A 310 -4.80 -9.59 -2.14
C PRO A 310 -5.40 -8.55 -1.19
N ALA A 311 -6.57 -8.82 -0.63
CA ALA A 311 -7.09 -8.00 0.47
C ALA A 311 -6.16 -8.11 1.68
N LEU A 312 -5.83 -6.98 2.29
CA LEU A 312 -5.09 -7.00 3.54
C LEU A 312 -6.03 -7.39 4.68
N VAL A 313 -5.73 -8.53 5.29
CA VAL A 313 -6.49 -9.07 6.42
C VAL A 313 -5.67 -8.92 7.69
N SER A 314 -6.15 -8.07 8.61
CA SER A 314 -5.56 -7.91 9.93
C SER A 314 -6.15 -8.96 10.89
N ASP A 315 -5.31 -9.87 11.41
CA ASP A 315 -5.76 -10.96 12.27
C ASP A 315 -6.50 -10.42 13.50
N PRO A 316 -7.73 -10.88 13.79
CA PRO A 316 -8.54 -10.29 14.86
C PRO A 316 -7.93 -10.44 16.26
N GLU A 317 -7.35 -11.58 16.60
CA GLU A 317 -6.81 -11.86 17.93
C GLU A 317 -5.49 -11.10 18.13
N ALA A 318 -4.58 -11.20 17.16
CA ALA A 318 -3.31 -10.50 17.19
C ALA A 318 -3.50 -8.97 17.18
N THR A 319 -4.47 -8.46 16.42
CA THR A 319 -4.82 -7.03 16.41
C THR A 319 -5.31 -6.58 17.78
N GLN A 320 -6.21 -7.31 18.43
CA GLN A 320 -6.70 -6.95 19.75
C GLN A 320 -5.58 -6.91 20.80
N ALA A 321 -4.65 -7.87 20.78
CA ALA A 321 -3.49 -7.88 21.68
C ALA A 321 -2.59 -6.65 21.45
N THR A 322 -2.27 -6.35 20.20
CA THR A 322 -1.43 -5.20 19.83
C THR A 322 -2.09 -3.86 20.20
N VAL A 323 -3.39 -3.72 19.93
CA VAL A 323 -4.17 -2.51 20.25
C VAL A 323 -4.33 -2.30 21.74
N ALA A 324 -4.44 -3.37 22.52
CA ALA A 324 -4.45 -3.27 23.99
C ALA A 324 -3.12 -2.67 24.51
N ALA A 325 -1.99 -3.11 23.94
CA ALA A 325 -0.69 -2.53 24.27
C ALA A 325 -0.57 -1.05 23.84
N PHE A 326 -1.13 -0.69 22.67
CA PHE A 326 -1.21 0.72 22.25
C PHE A 326 -2.04 1.56 23.23
N ALA A 327 -3.21 1.05 23.65
CA ALA A 327 -4.07 1.75 24.59
C ALA A 327 -3.39 1.98 25.98
N GLU A 328 -2.59 1.00 26.44
CA GLU A 328 -1.78 1.13 27.67
C GLU A 328 -0.66 2.18 27.51
N HIS A 329 -0.02 2.22 26.34
CA HIS A 329 1.11 3.11 26.09
C HIS A 329 0.67 4.55 25.79
N PHE A 330 -0.23 4.75 24.85
CA PHE A 330 -0.66 6.05 24.34
C PHE A 330 -1.90 6.62 25.04
N GLY A 331 -2.67 5.78 25.74
CA GLY A 331 -3.99 6.12 26.27
C GLY A 331 -5.13 5.85 25.27
N GLN A 332 -6.24 5.34 25.79
CA GLN A 332 -7.42 4.92 24.98
C GLN A 332 -7.96 6.01 24.06
N GLN A 333 -7.86 7.28 24.44
CA GLN A 333 -8.35 8.42 23.67
C GLN A 333 -7.60 8.66 22.35
N ARG A 334 -6.43 8.06 22.17
CA ARG A 334 -5.63 8.14 20.94
C ARG A 334 -5.85 6.94 20.01
N ILE A 335 -6.68 6.00 20.40
CA ILE A 335 -6.94 4.76 19.67
C ILE A 335 -8.36 4.79 19.14
N MET A 336 -8.54 4.58 17.83
CA MET A 336 -9.84 4.56 17.18
C MET A 336 -10.01 3.38 16.25
N THR A 337 -11.24 2.86 16.17
CA THR A 337 -11.58 1.86 15.15
C THR A 337 -11.82 2.57 13.82
N MET A 338 -11.30 1.99 12.73
CA MET A 338 -11.47 2.50 11.38
C MET A 338 -12.40 1.59 10.56
N PRO A 339 -13.16 2.15 9.63
CA PRO A 339 -13.85 1.36 8.61
C PRO A 339 -12.84 0.72 7.66
N GLN A 340 -13.31 -0.21 6.83
CA GLN A 340 -12.55 -0.74 5.70
C GLN A 340 -12.14 0.38 4.74
N VAL A 341 -10.91 0.31 4.23
CA VAL A 341 -10.34 1.29 3.29
C VAL A 341 -10.29 0.67 1.89
N ASN A 342 -10.81 1.37 0.89
CA ASN A 342 -10.84 0.89 -0.49
C ASN A 342 -9.46 0.98 -1.21
N ALA A 343 -8.42 1.54 -0.57
CA ALA A 343 -7.05 1.42 -1.03
C ALA A 343 -6.53 -0.01 -0.83
N SER A 344 -5.43 -0.34 -1.48
CA SER A 344 -4.76 -1.64 -1.37
C SER A 344 -3.41 -1.48 -0.70
N GLU A 345 -2.89 -2.56 -0.14
CA GLU A 345 -1.59 -2.65 0.51
C GLU A 345 -1.10 -4.10 0.40
N ASP A 346 0.15 -4.32 0.02
CA ASP A 346 0.67 -5.66 -0.28
C ASP A 346 1.44 -6.33 0.87
N VAL A 347 1.60 -5.66 2.04
CA VAL A 347 2.23 -6.25 3.23
C VAL A 347 1.58 -7.58 3.66
N GLY A 348 0.27 -7.74 3.41
CA GLY A 348 -0.47 -8.97 3.71
C GLY A 348 0.08 -10.21 3.01
N VAL A 349 0.78 -10.05 1.90
CA VAL A 349 1.42 -11.15 1.14
C VAL A 349 2.39 -11.94 2.01
N PHE A 350 3.14 -11.29 2.89
CA PHE A 350 4.11 -11.98 3.75
C PHE A 350 3.43 -12.93 4.72
N GLY A 351 2.37 -12.49 5.40
CA GLY A 351 1.61 -13.34 6.31
C GLY A 351 0.82 -14.44 5.59
N GLU A 352 0.24 -14.13 4.41
CA GLU A 352 -0.50 -15.10 3.59
C GLU A 352 0.39 -16.27 3.15
N VAL A 353 1.61 -15.97 2.65
CA VAL A 353 2.53 -17.01 2.17
C VAL A 353 2.98 -17.95 3.28
N LEU A 354 3.21 -17.43 4.48
CA LEU A 354 3.65 -18.22 5.63
C LEU A 354 2.49 -18.83 6.44
N GLY A 355 1.26 -18.36 6.24
CA GLY A 355 0.13 -18.75 7.07
C GLY A 355 0.21 -18.20 8.50
N VAL A 356 0.82 -17.05 8.70
CA VAL A 356 1.00 -16.40 10.01
C VAL A 356 0.15 -15.13 10.12
N PRO A 357 -0.22 -14.69 11.35
CA PRO A 357 -1.00 -13.49 11.53
C PRO A 357 -0.28 -12.24 11.01
N THR A 358 -1.04 -11.36 10.36
CA THR A 358 -0.63 -10.00 10.03
C THR A 358 -1.41 -9.03 10.89
N VAL A 359 -0.76 -8.02 11.47
CA VAL A 359 -1.41 -6.89 12.13
C VAL A 359 -1.02 -5.61 11.43
N PHE A 360 -2.03 -4.85 11.06
CA PHE A 360 -1.85 -3.58 10.36
C PHE A 360 -2.68 -2.47 11.01
N TRP A 361 -2.06 -1.30 11.15
CA TRP A 361 -2.73 -0.12 11.69
C TRP A 361 -2.35 1.13 10.91
N PHE A 362 -3.19 2.14 11.03
CA PHE A 362 -2.93 3.47 10.52
C PHE A 362 -2.49 4.40 11.66
N TRP A 363 -1.75 5.46 11.32
CA TRP A 363 -1.55 6.55 12.25
C TRP A 363 -1.61 7.90 11.57
N GLY A 364 -1.92 8.95 12.35
CA GLY A 364 -2.20 10.28 11.84
C GLY A 364 -0.96 11.03 11.36
N GLY A 365 -1.06 11.61 10.17
CA GLY A 365 -0.04 12.46 9.55
C GLY A 365 -0.43 13.93 9.43
N LEU A 366 -1.70 14.29 9.63
CA LEU A 366 -2.14 15.67 9.46
C LEU A 366 -2.14 16.45 10.77
N ASP A 367 -1.91 17.74 10.68
CA ASP A 367 -1.99 18.63 11.84
C ASP A 367 -3.37 18.52 12.53
N THR A 368 -3.34 18.31 13.84
CA THR A 368 -4.55 18.00 14.62
C THR A 368 -5.56 19.15 14.61
N GLU A 369 -5.10 20.39 14.69
CA GLU A 369 -6.02 21.55 14.70
C GLU A 369 -6.68 21.70 13.33
N THR A 370 -5.93 21.47 12.25
CA THR A 370 -6.44 21.46 10.88
C THR A 370 -7.53 20.40 10.68
N VAL A 371 -7.30 19.17 11.12
CA VAL A 371 -8.30 18.09 11.00
C VAL A 371 -9.53 18.37 11.86
N LEU A 372 -9.36 18.82 13.11
CA LEU A 372 -10.50 19.16 13.97
C LEU A 372 -11.28 20.37 13.47
N GLY A 373 -10.61 21.34 12.82
CA GLY A 373 -11.27 22.46 12.15
C GLY A 373 -12.14 21.99 10.97
N ALA A 374 -11.58 21.17 10.10
CA ALA A 374 -12.29 20.60 8.96
C ALA A 374 -13.49 19.73 9.40
N LEU A 375 -13.31 18.92 10.46
CA LEU A 375 -14.40 18.12 11.02
C LEU A 375 -15.57 18.96 11.52
N LYS A 376 -15.30 20.08 12.21
CA LYS A 376 -16.35 20.98 12.71
C LYS A 376 -17.13 21.67 11.61
N GLU A 377 -16.50 21.88 10.46
CA GLU A 377 -17.04 22.58 9.31
C GLU A 377 -17.57 21.63 8.23
N ASP A 378 -17.56 20.31 8.49
CA ASP A 378 -17.97 19.24 7.55
C ASP A 378 -17.20 19.29 6.21
N ARG A 379 -15.86 19.49 6.30
CA ARG A 379 -14.94 19.67 5.16
C ARG A 379 -13.76 18.68 5.19
N LEU A 380 -13.95 17.49 5.78
CA LEU A 380 -12.87 16.48 5.85
C LEU A 380 -12.40 16.03 4.46
N ASP A 381 -13.28 16.05 3.48
CA ASP A 381 -12.99 15.72 2.08
C ASP A 381 -12.11 16.75 1.35
N GLU A 382 -11.94 17.94 1.91
CA GLU A 382 -11.01 18.95 1.40
C GLU A 382 -9.58 18.77 1.91
N LEU A 383 -9.38 17.92 2.93
CA LEU A 383 -8.03 17.66 3.45
C LEU A 383 -7.20 16.85 2.44
N PRO A 384 -5.88 17.13 2.34
CA PRO A 384 -5.02 16.34 1.47
C PRO A 384 -4.96 14.89 1.98
N SER A 385 -5.26 13.94 1.11
CA SER A 385 -5.10 12.51 1.34
C SER A 385 -3.80 11.99 0.69
N ASN A 386 -3.42 10.77 1.02
CA ASN A 386 -2.37 10.04 0.31
C ASN A 386 -2.58 10.16 -1.21
N HIS A 387 -1.49 10.25 -1.98
CA HIS A 387 -1.38 10.52 -3.42
C HIS A 387 -1.74 11.95 -3.84
N SER A 388 -2.14 12.83 -2.91
CA SER A 388 -2.31 14.25 -3.22
C SER A 388 -0.95 14.95 -3.34
N PRO A 389 -0.76 15.89 -4.30
CA PRO A 389 0.44 16.71 -4.37
C PRO A 389 0.65 17.63 -3.15
N HIS A 390 -0.34 17.75 -2.29
CA HIS A 390 -0.33 18.53 -1.06
C HIS A 390 -0.20 17.68 0.20
N PHE A 391 -0.14 16.34 0.09
CA PHE A 391 0.00 15.46 1.25
C PHE A 391 1.46 15.38 1.68
N ALA A 392 1.72 15.80 2.90
CA ALA A 392 2.99 15.55 3.59
C ALA A 392 2.71 15.47 5.09
N PRO A 393 3.10 14.37 5.75
CA PRO A 393 2.94 14.23 7.19
C PRO A 393 3.67 15.34 7.95
N VAL A 394 3.01 15.93 8.97
CA VAL A 394 3.72 16.80 9.91
C VAL A 394 4.77 15.98 10.66
N VAL A 395 5.98 16.54 10.83
CA VAL A 395 7.09 15.77 11.40
C VAL A 395 6.74 15.27 12.79
N GLU A 396 6.30 16.18 13.67
CA GLU A 396 5.87 15.83 15.02
C GLU A 396 4.38 16.20 15.22
N PRO A 397 3.64 15.35 15.92
CA PRO A 397 4.04 14.13 16.63
C PRO A 397 4.00 12.85 15.76
N THR A 398 3.87 12.93 14.43
CA THR A 398 3.73 11.77 13.53
C THR A 398 4.92 10.82 13.62
N LEU A 399 6.14 11.36 13.54
CA LEU A 399 7.38 10.57 13.62
C LEU A 399 7.50 9.83 14.97
N SER A 400 7.36 10.57 16.07
CA SER A 400 7.43 9.96 17.40
C SER A 400 6.36 8.89 17.61
N THR A 401 5.12 9.15 17.18
CA THR A 401 4.01 8.18 17.31
C THR A 401 4.28 6.93 16.49
N GLY A 402 4.74 7.06 15.24
CA GLY A 402 5.02 5.91 14.38
C GLY A 402 6.18 5.05 14.89
N VAL A 403 7.25 5.67 15.41
CA VAL A 403 8.37 4.95 16.06
C VAL A 403 7.90 4.19 17.29
N GLU A 404 7.19 4.88 18.21
CA GLU A 404 6.69 4.28 19.44
C GLU A 404 5.71 3.13 19.16
N ALA A 405 4.81 3.29 18.16
CA ALA A 405 3.85 2.25 17.79
C ALA A 405 4.56 0.97 17.30
N LEU A 406 5.58 1.07 16.45
CA LEU A 406 6.37 -0.07 16.02
C LEU A 406 7.12 -0.73 17.17
N VAL A 407 7.71 0.04 18.08
CA VAL A 407 8.38 -0.50 19.28
C VAL A 407 7.39 -1.23 20.19
N VAL A 408 6.23 -0.63 20.46
CA VAL A 408 5.19 -1.24 21.30
C VAL A 408 4.66 -2.52 20.67
N ALA A 409 4.37 -2.49 19.37
CA ALA A 409 3.91 -3.65 18.62
C ALA A 409 4.94 -4.79 18.67
N ALA A 410 6.21 -4.53 18.36
CA ALA A 410 7.27 -5.53 18.43
C ALA A 410 7.40 -6.15 19.83
N LEU A 411 7.43 -5.32 20.87
CA LEU A 411 7.56 -5.79 22.27
C LEU A 411 6.32 -6.52 22.80
N THR A 412 5.17 -6.41 22.13
CA THR A 412 3.98 -7.21 22.46
C THR A 412 4.17 -8.69 22.06
N TRP A 413 5.02 -8.95 21.08
CA TRP A 413 5.21 -10.27 20.49
C TRP A 413 6.59 -10.88 20.75
N LEU A 414 7.59 -10.06 21.06
CA LEU A 414 8.88 -10.54 21.54
C LEU A 414 8.77 -10.99 23.01
N ALA A 415 9.56 -12.00 23.40
CA ALA A 415 9.56 -12.49 24.77
C ALA A 415 10.22 -11.47 25.71
N ASP A 416 9.83 -11.50 26.99
CA ASP A 416 10.50 -10.73 28.04
C ASP A 416 11.95 -11.21 28.26
N ALA A 417 12.85 -10.27 28.63
CA ALA A 417 14.27 -10.55 28.83
C ALA A 417 14.58 -11.41 30.07
#